data_972ef489f8e3057f87a4b7e20759a5ff
#
_entry.id   972ef489f8e3057f87a4b7e20759a5ff
#
_cell.length_a   1.000
_cell.length_b   1.000
_cell.length_c   1.000
_cell.angle_alpha   90.00
_cell.angle_beta   90.00
_cell.angle_gamma   90.00
#
_symmetry.space_group_name_H-M   'P 1'
#
loop_
_entity.id
_entity.type
_entity.pdbx_description
1 polymer ?
#
loop_
_entity_poly.entity_id
_entity_poly.type
_entity_poly.pdbx_seq_one_letter_code
_entity_poly.pdbx_strand_id
1 'polypeptide(L)'
;IMRRGLYKNKQAVMEGSEAIKVDGTIYTGQLGNDYYTFDVVDESGKINLNALTDGSGVIINNLLVNLGVKKEDADTIVDSILDWKDADEFHRLHGAESDYYMSLPNPYKSKNARLDAVEELLMVKGITPEILYGSNEKAGLFDLLTVYARTGGINVNAAPKEVLAALPGMTPELANKVSSLRESAEMKTLEDLGSIVGMSLPLMSPYVGVSESNTYTIKATGYKKNEKQGFTIMATVVIESNSKYRCVYYKSPAGARQRQE
;
A
#
# COMPACT_ATOMS: atom_id res chain seq x y z
N ILE A 1 6.66 13.57 -10.77
CA ILE A 1 7.39 12.48 -10.08
C ILE A 1 8.82 12.38 -10.60
N MET A 2 9.06 12.17 -11.90
CA MET A 2 10.42 12.07 -12.46
C MET A 2 11.35 13.24 -12.08
N ARG A 3 10.80 14.46 -12.00
CA ARG A 3 11.55 15.65 -11.59
C ARG A 3 11.74 15.74 -10.07
N ARG A 4 10.96 15.02 -9.25
CA ARG A 4 11.03 15.10 -7.80
C ARG A 4 12.42 14.74 -7.27
N GLY A 5 13.04 13.65 -7.73
CA GLY A 5 14.40 13.28 -7.36
C GLY A 5 15.46 14.29 -7.80
N LEU A 6 15.22 14.99 -8.92
CA LEU A 6 16.09 16.07 -9.38
C LEU A 6 15.91 17.35 -8.55
N TYR A 7 14.69 17.61 -8.05
CA TYR A 7 14.38 18.78 -7.22
C TYR A 7 14.73 18.58 -5.76
N LYS A 8 14.67 17.35 -5.20
CA LYS A 8 15.17 17.07 -3.84
C LYS A 8 16.67 17.38 -3.71
N ASN A 9 17.47 17.19 -4.76
CA ASN A 9 18.91 17.39 -4.76
C ASN A 9 19.38 18.77 -5.25
N LYS A 10 18.48 19.59 -5.78
CA LYS A 10 18.79 20.95 -6.22
C LYS A 10 17.81 21.90 -5.53
N GLN A 11 18.32 22.80 -4.74
CA GLN A 11 17.60 23.94 -4.15
C GLN A 11 16.98 24.92 -5.16
N ALA A 12 16.84 24.52 -6.42
CA ALA A 12 16.17 25.26 -7.47
C ALA A 12 14.71 24.80 -7.58
N VAL A 13 13.96 24.95 -6.51
CA VAL A 13 12.51 25.05 -6.63
C VAL A 13 12.23 26.39 -7.32
N MET A 14 11.57 26.37 -8.46
CA MET A 14 10.95 27.60 -8.97
C MET A 14 10.09 28.15 -7.83
N GLU A 15 10.35 29.38 -7.42
CA GLU A 15 9.60 30.07 -6.38
C GLU A 15 8.10 29.85 -6.64
N GLY A 16 7.41 29.18 -5.69
CA GLY A 16 5.95 28.97 -5.74
C GLY A 16 5.44 27.58 -6.09
N SER A 17 6.29 26.57 -6.38
CA SER A 17 5.81 25.19 -6.58
C SER A 17 6.20 24.29 -5.41
N GLU A 18 5.21 23.88 -4.62
CA GLU A 18 5.41 22.82 -3.62
C GLU A 18 5.71 21.47 -4.30
N ALA A 19 6.65 20.72 -3.72
CA ALA A 19 6.95 19.37 -4.18
C ALA A 19 5.74 18.45 -3.94
N ILE A 20 5.30 17.71 -4.95
CA ILE A 20 4.22 16.74 -4.81
C ILE A 20 4.64 15.67 -3.79
N LYS A 21 3.85 15.51 -2.72
CA LYS A 21 4.01 14.44 -1.74
C LYS A 21 3.59 13.10 -2.37
N VAL A 22 4.19 12.02 -1.89
CA VAL A 22 3.93 10.64 -2.38
C VAL A 22 3.31 9.76 -1.29
N ASP A 23 2.53 10.37 -0.43
CA ASP A 23 1.86 9.77 0.73
C ASP A 23 0.34 9.67 0.56
N GLY A 24 -0.17 9.88 -0.66
CA GLY A 24 -1.60 9.87 -0.95
C GLY A 24 -2.30 11.22 -0.76
N THR A 25 -1.55 12.30 -0.47
CA THR A 25 -2.11 13.66 -0.44
C THR A 25 -2.85 13.96 -1.75
N ILE A 26 -4.10 14.42 -1.63
CA ILE A 26 -4.95 14.73 -2.79
C ILE A 26 -4.67 16.16 -3.26
N TYR A 27 -4.34 16.26 -4.54
CA TYR A 27 -4.18 17.53 -5.24
C TYR A 27 -5.39 17.78 -6.13
N THR A 28 -5.84 19.03 -6.20
CA THR A 28 -6.96 19.43 -7.02
C THR A 28 -6.51 20.44 -8.09
N GLY A 29 -7.18 20.43 -9.23
CA GLY A 29 -6.93 21.41 -10.28
C GLY A 29 -8.10 21.54 -11.24
N GLN A 30 -7.96 22.46 -12.18
CA GLN A 30 -8.95 22.74 -13.21
C GLN A 30 -8.31 22.64 -14.61
N LEU A 31 -9.05 22.05 -15.54
CA LEU A 31 -8.68 21.96 -16.94
C LEU A 31 -9.86 22.46 -17.78
N GLY A 32 -9.75 23.69 -18.31
CA GLY A 32 -10.87 24.37 -18.96
C GLY A 32 -12.02 24.60 -17.97
N ASN A 33 -13.20 24.07 -18.27
CA ASN A 33 -14.38 24.14 -17.41
C ASN A 33 -14.53 22.94 -16.45
N ASP A 34 -13.69 21.94 -16.57
CA ASP A 34 -13.76 20.70 -15.80
C ASP A 34 -12.72 20.70 -14.68
N TYR A 35 -12.90 19.80 -13.71
CA TYR A 35 -12.05 19.68 -12.54
C TYR A 35 -11.37 18.31 -12.52
N TYR A 36 -10.24 18.25 -11.85
CA TYR A 36 -9.60 16.98 -11.58
C TYR A 36 -9.00 16.94 -10.17
N THR A 37 -8.87 15.72 -9.67
CA THR A 37 -8.04 15.43 -8.50
C THR A 37 -7.02 14.38 -8.88
N PHE A 38 -5.87 14.40 -8.23
CA PHE A 38 -4.93 13.28 -8.29
C PHE A 38 -4.22 13.11 -6.96
N ASP A 39 -3.79 11.90 -6.71
CA ASP A 39 -2.87 11.56 -5.62
C ASP A 39 -1.75 10.65 -6.15
N VAL A 40 -0.66 10.63 -5.41
CA VAL A 40 0.52 9.81 -5.71
C VAL A 40 0.93 9.09 -4.44
N VAL A 41 1.08 7.78 -4.52
CA VAL A 41 1.52 6.94 -3.41
C VAL A 41 2.82 6.25 -3.79
N ASP A 42 3.81 6.32 -2.92
CA ASP A 42 5.01 5.49 -3.02
C ASP A 42 4.66 4.06 -2.59
N GLU A 43 4.86 3.09 -3.47
CA GLU A 43 4.57 1.69 -3.19
C GLU A 43 5.39 1.10 -2.03
N SER A 44 6.54 1.70 -1.68
CA SER A 44 7.31 1.28 -0.50
C SER A 44 6.65 1.63 0.83
N GLY A 45 5.64 2.50 0.85
CA GLY A 45 4.83 2.76 2.04
C GLY A 45 3.82 1.65 2.35
N LYS A 46 3.60 0.70 1.44
CA LYS A 46 2.65 -0.42 1.59
C LYS A 46 3.37 -1.70 2.01
N ILE A 47 2.59 -2.69 2.49
CA ILE A 47 3.13 -4.01 2.82
C ILE A 47 3.32 -4.79 1.52
N ASN A 48 4.55 -5.23 1.24
CA ASN A 48 4.87 -5.98 0.03
C ASN A 48 4.59 -7.49 0.21
N LEU A 49 3.52 -7.98 -0.40
CA LEU A 49 3.11 -9.38 -0.37
C LEU A 49 4.23 -10.33 -0.85
N ASN A 50 4.96 -9.92 -1.87
CA ASN A 50 6.02 -10.74 -2.45
C ASN A 50 7.30 -10.82 -1.60
N ALA A 51 7.46 -9.92 -0.63
CA ALA A 51 8.53 -9.94 0.34
C ALA A 51 8.09 -10.50 1.71
N LEU A 52 6.83 -10.89 1.84
CA LEU A 52 6.28 -11.45 3.08
C LEU A 52 6.97 -12.79 3.41
N THR A 53 7.27 -12.99 4.69
CA THR A 53 7.81 -14.20 5.29
C THR A 53 7.01 -14.59 6.52
N ASP A 54 7.23 -15.78 7.08
CA ASP A 54 6.58 -16.19 8.33
C ASP A 54 6.83 -15.15 9.45
N GLY A 55 8.05 -14.62 9.56
CA GLY A 55 8.39 -13.60 10.57
C GLY A 55 7.71 -12.25 10.37
N SER A 56 7.39 -11.87 9.12
CA SER A 56 6.72 -10.60 8.80
C SER A 56 5.20 -10.73 8.64
N GLY A 57 4.64 -11.94 8.63
CA GLY A 57 3.20 -12.20 8.58
C GLY A 57 2.42 -11.52 9.70
N VAL A 58 3.07 -11.29 10.85
CA VAL A 58 2.50 -10.54 11.98
C VAL A 58 1.97 -9.16 11.59
N ILE A 59 2.58 -8.50 10.60
CA ILE A 59 2.15 -7.15 10.18
C ILE A 59 0.79 -7.23 9.47
N ILE A 60 0.60 -8.21 8.55
CA ILE A 60 -0.71 -8.41 7.89
C ILE A 60 -1.75 -8.88 8.91
N ASN A 61 -1.36 -9.73 9.86
CA ASN A 61 -2.26 -10.18 10.91
C ASN A 61 -2.76 -9.00 11.75
N ASN A 62 -1.86 -8.15 12.23
CA ASN A 62 -2.22 -6.95 12.97
C ASN A 62 -3.10 -6.01 12.12
N LEU A 63 -2.76 -5.83 10.83
CA LEU A 63 -3.54 -5.01 9.91
C LEU A 63 -4.98 -5.53 9.80
N LEU A 64 -5.18 -6.81 9.55
CA LEU A 64 -6.49 -7.43 9.45
C LEU A 64 -7.31 -7.27 10.74
N VAL A 65 -6.70 -7.52 11.89
CA VAL A 65 -7.34 -7.35 13.20
C VAL A 65 -7.72 -5.88 13.43
N ASN A 66 -6.85 -4.93 13.10
CA ASN A 66 -7.14 -3.50 13.20
C ASN A 66 -8.27 -3.06 12.25
N LEU A 67 -8.43 -3.71 11.12
CA LEU A 67 -9.56 -3.50 10.19
C LEU A 67 -10.85 -4.20 10.63
N GLY A 68 -10.82 -4.96 11.74
CA GLY A 68 -11.97 -5.60 12.36
C GLY A 68 -12.21 -7.06 11.93
N VAL A 69 -11.23 -7.69 11.27
CA VAL A 69 -11.25 -9.14 11.00
C VAL A 69 -10.97 -9.88 12.32
N LYS A 70 -11.67 -10.96 12.58
CA LYS A 70 -11.43 -11.80 13.76
C LYS A 70 -10.02 -12.41 13.69
N LYS A 71 -9.43 -12.62 14.86
CA LYS A 71 -8.05 -13.12 14.95
C LYS A 71 -7.85 -14.47 14.23
N GLU A 72 -8.79 -15.39 14.39
CA GLU A 72 -8.74 -16.72 13.78
C GLU A 72 -8.83 -16.66 12.25
N ASP A 73 -9.66 -15.74 11.73
CA ASP A 73 -9.79 -15.49 10.29
C ASP A 73 -8.52 -14.80 9.76
N ALA A 74 -7.94 -13.88 10.53
CA ALA A 74 -6.68 -13.22 10.19
C ALA A 74 -5.51 -14.21 10.12
N ASP A 75 -5.42 -15.16 11.07
CA ASP A 75 -4.42 -16.23 11.05
C ASP A 75 -4.58 -17.10 9.80
N THR A 76 -5.83 -17.48 9.48
CA THR A 76 -6.15 -18.24 8.25
C THR A 76 -5.74 -17.50 6.99
N ILE A 77 -6.02 -16.21 6.91
CA ILE A 77 -5.68 -15.38 5.74
C ILE A 77 -4.17 -15.29 5.57
N VAL A 78 -3.43 -15.00 6.66
CA VAL A 78 -1.97 -14.85 6.59
C VAL A 78 -1.29 -16.15 6.17
N ASP A 79 -1.64 -17.26 6.80
CA ASP A 79 -1.09 -18.58 6.47
C ASP A 79 -1.40 -18.94 5.00
N SER A 80 -2.64 -18.68 4.55
CA SER A 80 -3.05 -18.97 3.17
C SER A 80 -2.37 -18.06 2.13
N ILE A 81 -2.02 -16.81 2.46
CA ILE A 81 -1.23 -15.94 1.58
C ILE A 81 0.20 -16.47 1.46
N LEU A 82 0.77 -16.97 2.55
CA LEU A 82 2.12 -17.52 2.56
C LEU A 82 2.18 -18.84 1.77
N ASP A 83 1.21 -19.74 1.96
CA ASP A 83 1.08 -20.98 1.19
C ASP A 83 0.84 -20.69 -0.30
N TRP A 84 -0.02 -19.74 -0.64
CA TRP A 84 -0.32 -19.36 -2.03
C TRP A 84 0.91 -19.01 -2.84
N LYS A 85 1.94 -18.44 -2.21
CA LYS A 85 3.11 -17.89 -2.90
C LYS A 85 4.40 -18.72 -2.74
N ASP A 86 4.48 -19.64 -1.80
CA ASP A 86 5.66 -20.49 -1.70
C ASP A 86 5.66 -21.60 -2.77
N ALA A 87 6.69 -22.42 -2.82
CA ALA A 87 6.90 -23.34 -3.94
C ALA A 87 6.51 -24.77 -3.62
N ASP A 88 6.03 -25.03 -2.41
CA ASP A 88 5.69 -26.39 -2.00
C ASP A 88 4.17 -26.57 -1.81
N GLU A 89 3.74 -27.72 -1.29
CA GLU A 89 2.33 -28.05 -1.05
C GLU A 89 2.12 -28.41 0.43
N PHE A 90 2.96 -27.89 1.34
CA PHE A 90 2.85 -28.14 2.77
C PHE A 90 2.06 -27.03 3.46
N HIS A 91 0.90 -27.38 3.97
CA HIS A 91 0.04 -26.45 4.68
C HIS A 91 0.71 -25.86 5.92
N ARG A 92 0.62 -24.55 6.09
CA ARG A 92 0.70 -23.91 7.40
C ARG A 92 -0.51 -24.31 8.25
N LEU A 93 -0.44 -24.04 9.55
CA LEU A 93 -1.45 -24.51 10.51
C LEU A 93 -2.89 -24.17 10.12
N HIS A 94 -3.12 -22.96 9.59
CA HIS A 94 -4.43 -22.46 9.14
C HIS A 94 -4.50 -22.22 7.64
N GLY A 95 -3.45 -22.52 6.91
CA GLY A 95 -3.26 -22.23 5.51
C GLY A 95 -4.08 -23.07 4.53
N ALA A 96 -3.76 -22.98 3.25
CA ALA A 96 -4.43 -23.71 2.19
C ALA A 96 -3.52 -23.90 0.99
N GLU A 97 -3.43 -25.13 0.52
CA GLU A 97 -2.73 -25.54 -0.68
C GLU A 97 -3.66 -26.07 -1.78
N SER A 98 -3.09 -26.60 -2.85
CA SER A 98 -3.84 -27.05 -4.03
C SER A 98 -4.96 -28.05 -3.71
N ASP A 99 -4.82 -28.88 -2.69
CA ASP A 99 -5.87 -29.83 -2.28
C ASP A 99 -7.14 -29.10 -1.80
N TYR A 100 -6.97 -28.00 -1.01
CA TYR A 100 -8.09 -27.16 -0.61
C TYR A 100 -8.75 -26.51 -1.83
N TYR A 101 -7.99 -25.85 -2.69
CA TYR A 101 -8.52 -25.09 -3.82
C TYR A 101 -9.15 -26.02 -4.88
N MET A 102 -8.62 -27.23 -5.06
CA MET A 102 -9.20 -28.25 -5.94
C MET A 102 -10.51 -28.84 -5.41
N SER A 103 -10.79 -28.72 -4.11
CA SER A 103 -12.07 -29.17 -3.51
C SER A 103 -13.22 -28.15 -3.67
N LEU A 104 -12.92 -26.93 -4.14
CA LEU A 104 -13.92 -25.89 -4.33
C LEU A 104 -14.86 -26.19 -5.52
N PRO A 105 -16.07 -25.58 -5.55
CA PRO A 105 -17.02 -25.76 -6.67
C PRO A 105 -16.44 -25.38 -8.04
N ASN A 106 -15.54 -24.38 -8.09
CA ASN A 106 -14.77 -24.01 -9.25
C ASN A 106 -13.30 -24.30 -8.92
N PRO A 107 -12.80 -25.52 -9.22
CA PRO A 107 -11.49 -25.95 -8.76
C PRO A 107 -10.36 -25.25 -9.52
N TYR A 108 -9.32 -24.91 -8.78
CA TYR A 108 -8.03 -24.39 -9.28
C TYR A 108 -6.93 -24.83 -8.32
N LYS A 109 -5.67 -24.60 -8.68
CA LYS A 109 -4.52 -24.90 -7.83
C LYS A 109 -4.01 -23.62 -7.17
N SER A 110 -3.31 -23.77 -6.04
CA SER A 110 -2.46 -22.71 -5.49
C SER A 110 -1.45 -22.26 -6.55
N LYS A 111 -1.05 -21.00 -6.50
CA LYS A 111 -0.16 -20.45 -7.52
C LYS A 111 1.27 -20.95 -7.37
N ASN A 112 1.72 -21.18 -6.14
CA ASN A 112 3.09 -21.58 -5.77
C ASN A 112 4.15 -20.69 -6.42
N ALA A 113 3.86 -19.39 -6.52
CA ALA A 113 4.69 -18.37 -7.14
C ALA A 113 4.34 -16.97 -6.63
N ARG A 114 5.20 -16.00 -6.93
CA ARG A 114 4.95 -14.58 -6.61
C ARG A 114 3.60 -14.12 -7.17
N LEU A 115 2.91 -13.27 -6.40
CA LEU A 115 1.69 -12.62 -6.85
C LEU A 115 2.01 -11.59 -7.95
N ASP A 116 1.17 -11.53 -8.98
CA ASP A 116 1.27 -10.56 -10.08
C ASP A 116 0.48 -9.28 -9.82
N ALA A 117 -0.63 -9.39 -9.06
CA ALA A 117 -1.50 -8.27 -8.69
C ALA A 117 -2.09 -8.49 -7.30
N VAL A 118 -2.46 -7.40 -6.62
CA VAL A 118 -3.10 -7.48 -5.29
C VAL A 118 -4.48 -8.12 -5.38
N GLU A 119 -5.20 -7.96 -6.49
CA GLU A 119 -6.51 -8.57 -6.74
C GLU A 119 -6.48 -10.10 -6.77
N GLU A 120 -5.31 -10.70 -7.00
CA GLU A 120 -5.14 -12.15 -6.93
C GLU A 120 -5.47 -12.72 -5.55
N LEU A 121 -5.41 -11.89 -4.51
CA LEU A 121 -5.85 -12.26 -3.17
C LEU A 121 -7.31 -12.73 -3.11
N LEU A 122 -8.17 -12.35 -4.06
CA LEU A 122 -9.54 -12.90 -4.14
C LEU A 122 -9.60 -14.40 -4.39
N MET A 123 -8.50 -15.00 -4.82
CA MET A 123 -8.35 -16.45 -4.98
C MET A 123 -7.81 -17.13 -3.72
N VAL A 124 -7.37 -16.37 -2.72
CA VAL A 124 -6.78 -16.89 -1.49
C VAL A 124 -7.87 -17.15 -0.45
N LYS A 125 -7.81 -18.28 0.23
CA LYS A 125 -8.74 -18.69 1.29
C LYS A 125 -8.88 -17.58 2.35
N GLY A 126 -10.12 -17.29 2.72
CA GLY A 126 -10.46 -16.30 3.75
C GLY A 126 -10.57 -14.86 3.24
N ILE A 127 -10.09 -14.52 2.04
CA ILE A 127 -10.24 -13.18 1.46
C ILE A 127 -11.62 -13.03 0.82
N THR A 128 -12.35 -11.99 1.20
CA THR A 128 -13.60 -11.57 0.57
C THR A 128 -13.43 -10.23 -0.15
N PRO A 129 -14.35 -9.88 -1.09
CA PRO A 129 -14.32 -8.55 -1.70
C PRO A 129 -14.33 -7.40 -0.68
N GLU A 130 -15.04 -7.56 0.45
CA GLU A 130 -15.12 -6.56 1.51
C GLU A 130 -13.77 -6.40 2.22
N ILE A 131 -13.06 -7.49 2.48
CA ILE A 131 -11.71 -7.44 3.08
C ILE A 131 -10.73 -6.80 2.09
N LEU A 132 -10.82 -7.16 0.81
CA LEU A 132 -9.89 -6.65 -0.19
C LEU A 132 -10.13 -5.18 -0.51
N TYR A 133 -11.36 -4.79 -0.82
CA TYR A 133 -11.66 -3.44 -1.30
C TYR A 133 -12.16 -2.49 -0.22
N GLY A 134 -12.50 -3.01 0.96
CA GLY A 134 -13.08 -2.22 2.04
C GLY A 134 -14.52 -1.79 1.78
N SER A 135 -14.93 -0.75 2.46
CA SER A 135 -16.23 -0.12 2.34
C SER A 135 -16.08 1.40 2.35
N ASN A 136 -17.20 2.15 2.29
CA ASN A 136 -17.16 3.61 2.40
C ASN A 136 -16.56 4.12 3.73
N GLU A 137 -16.57 3.28 4.77
CA GLU A 137 -16.13 3.64 6.12
C GLU A 137 -14.79 2.98 6.51
N LYS A 138 -14.35 1.95 5.79
CA LYS A 138 -13.16 1.17 6.14
C LYS A 138 -12.26 0.96 4.93
N ALA A 139 -10.98 1.21 5.12
CA ALA A 139 -9.96 0.87 4.14
C ALA A 139 -9.94 -0.64 3.87
N GLY A 140 -9.69 -1.03 2.63
CA GLY A 140 -9.44 -2.41 2.24
C GLY A 140 -7.96 -2.69 2.05
N LEU A 141 -7.61 -3.96 1.98
CA LEU A 141 -6.24 -4.41 1.78
C LEU A 141 -5.64 -3.89 0.45
N PHE A 142 -6.48 -3.66 -0.56
CA PHE A 142 -6.04 -3.21 -1.90
C PHE A 142 -5.22 -1.91 -1.87
N ASP A 143 -5.59 -0.97 -1.01
CA ASP A 143 -4.87 0.29 -0.89
C ASP A 143 -3.66 0.21 0.06
N LEU A 144 -3.55 -0.85 0.86
CA LEU A 144 -2.55 -1.02 1.94
C LEU A 144 -1.45 -2.04 1.60
N LEU A 145 -1.70 -2.89 0.61
CA LEU A 145 -0.77 -3.92 0.13
C LEU A 145 -0.22 -3.58 -1.25
N THR A 146 0.90 -4.20 -1.59
CA THR A 146 1.52 -4.08 -2.91
C THR A 146 2.21 -5.37 -3.32
N VAL A 147 2.39 -5.56 -4.63
CA VAL A 147 3.26 -6.58 -5.23
C VAL A 147 4.42 -5.93 -6.00
N TYR A 148 4.44 -4.61 -6.09
CA TYR A 148 5.32 -3.84 -6.97
C TYR A 148 6.53 -3.22 -6.26
N ALA A 149 6.54 -3.17 -4.92
CA ALA A 149 7.69 -2.68 -4.17
C ALA A 149 8.90 -3.63 -4.34
N ARG A 150 10.10 -3.06 -4.38
CA ARG A 150 11.34 -3.83 -4.60
C ARG A 150 11.85 -4.50 -3.34
N THR A 151 11.52 -3.97 -2.18
CA THR A 151 11.98 -4.43 -0.86
C THR A 151 10.80 -4.74 0.05
N GLY A 152 11.07 -5.46 1.15
CA GLY A 152 10.08 -5.71 2.19
C GLY A 152 9.99 -4.61 3.27
N GLY A 153 10.93 -3.66 3.27
CA GLY A 153 10.95 -2.57 4.24
C GLY A 153 9.88 -1.52 3.93
N ILE A 154 9.05 -1.20 4.91
CA ILE A 154 7.96 -0.23 4.81
C ILE A 154 8.51 1.18 5.04
N ASN A 155 8.43 2.05 4.04
CA ASN A 155 8.84 3.45 4.16
C ASN A 155 7.86 4.23 5.05
N VAL A 156 8.30 4.59 6.25
CA VAL A 156 7.46 5.29 7.23
C VAL A 156 7.03 6.69 6.78
N ASN A 157 7.76 7.30 5.85
CA ASN A 157 7.41 8.61 5.29
C ASN A 157 6.21 8.54 4.32
N ALA A 158 5.93 7.36 3.74
CA ALA A 158 4.86 7.16 2.77
C ALA A 158 3.77 6.22 3.26
N ALA A 159 4.00 5.46 4.35
CA ALA A 159 3.10 4.43 4.82
C ALA A 159 1.72 4.99 5.20
N PRO A 160 0.61 4.39 4.73
CA PRO A 160 -0.72 4.68 5.25
C PRO A 160 -0.76 4.50 6.77
N LYS A 161 -1.62 5.25 7.45
CA LYS A 161 -1.73 5.21 8.92
C LYS A 161 -2.10 3.81 9.43
N GLU A 162 -2.93 3.09 8.68
CA GLU A 162 -3.34 1.72 8.96
C GLU A 162 -2.13 0.76 8.92
N VAL A 163 -1.23 0.96 7.95
CA VAL A 163 0.02 0.20 7.84
C VAL A 163 0.97 0.52 9.00
N LEU A 164 1.11 1.81 9.35
CA LEU A 164 1.90 2.20 10.53
C LEU A 164 1.35 1.56 11.80
N ALA A 165 0.03 1.59 12.01
CA ALA A 165 -0.62 1.02 13.20
C ALA A 165 -0.51 -0.51 13.28
N ALA A 166 -0.22 -1.19 12.15
CA ALA A 166 -0.03 -2.63 12.09
C ALA A 166 1.40 -3.08 12.44
N LEU A 167 2.36 -2.16 12.51
CA LEU A 167 3.75 -2.48 12.85
C LEU A 167 3.86 -2.99 14.30
N PRO A 168 4.69 -4.00 14.58
CA PRO A 168 4.91 -4.49 15.94
C PRO A 168 5.35 -3.37 16.89
N GLY A 169 4.68 -3.25 18.02
CA GLY A 169 4.95 -2.21 19.03
C GLY A 169 4.40 -0.81 18.70
N MET A 170 3.74 -0.63 17.56
CA MET A 170 3.06 0.62 17.23
C MET A 170 1.70 0.68 17.94
N THR A 171 1.41 1.84 18.55
CA THR A 171 0.06 2.14 19.05
C THR A 171 -0.64 3.15 18.13
N PRO A 172 -1.97 3.28 18.19
CA PRO A 172 -2.68 4.29 17.42
C PRO A 172 -2.16 5.72 17.65
N GLU A 173 -1.76 6.04 18.88
CA GLU A 173 -1.21 7.34 19.27
C GLU A 173 0.16 7.56 18.60
N LEU A 174 1.03 6.55 18.61
CA LEU A 174 2.33 6.62 17.96
C LEU A 174 2.20 6.73 16.45
N ALA A 175 1.29 5.96 15.83
CA ALA A 175 1.00 6.05 14.39
C ALA A 175 0.51 7.44 14.00
N ASN A 176 -0.37 8.05 14.81
CA ASN A 176 -0.82 9.42 14.61
C ASN A 176 0.34 10.41 14.71
N LYS A 177 1.20 10.26 15.73
CA LYS A 177 2.35 11.14 15.94
C LYS A 177 3.34 11.06 14.77
N VAL A 178 3.65 9.83 14.29
CA VAL A 178 4.49 9.64 13.10
C VAL A 178 3.86 10.31 11.88
N SER A 179 2.57 10.11 11.64
CA SER A 179 1.85 10.72 10.51
C SER A 179 1.89 12.26 10.56
N SER A 180 1.64 12.87 11.73
CA SER A 180 1.66 14.32 11.88
C SER A 180 3.06 14.92 11.71
N LEU A 181 4.09 14.26 12.27
CA LEU A 181 5.46 14.79 12.19
C LEU A 181 6.02 14.74 10.77
N ARG A 182 5.75 13.69 10.00
CA ARG A 182 6.22 13.60 8.60
C ARG A 182 5.58 14.65 7.66
N GLU A 183 4.44 15.24 8.04
CA GLU A 183 3.84 16.35 7.29
C GLU A 183 4.73 17.60 7.30
N SER A 184 5.45 17.83 8.39
CA SER A 184 6.33 18.98 8.57
C SER A 184 7.80 18.69 8.21
N ALA A 185 8.26 17.45 8.44
CA ALA A 185 9.65 17.06 8.19
C ALA A 185 9.74 15.57 7.83
N GLU A 186 10.42 15.28 6.71
CA GLU A 186 10.72 13.90 6.30
C GLU A 186 11.76 13.28 7.26
N MET A 187 11.50 12.05 7.72
CA MET A 187 12.46 11.25 8.48
C MET A 187 13.56 10.78 7.55
N LYS A 188 14.81 11.04 7.92
CA LYS A 188 15.98 10.69 7.10
C LYS A 188 16.66 9.42 7.57
N THR A 189 16.49 9.07 8.85
CA THR A 189 17.09 7.90 9.49
C THR A 189 16.09 7.17 10.36
N LEU A 190 16.42 5.94 10.76
CA LEU A 190 15.61 5.19 11.74
C LEU A 190 15.72 5.79 13.14
N GLU A 191 16.78 6.53 13.44
CA GLU A 191 16.93 7.28 14.70
C GLU A 191 15.88 8.38 14.81
N ASP A 192 15.52 9.04 13.70
CA ASP A 192 14.44 10.02 13.67
C ASP A 192 13.12 9.36 14.09
N LEU A 193 12.82 8.16 13.53
CA LEU A 193 11.67 7.36 13.97
C LEU A 193 11.80 6.95 15.45
N GLY A 194 12.99 6.52 15.88
CA GLY A 194 13.28 6.12 17.24
C GLY A 194 13.00 7.21 18.26
N SER A 195 13.26 8.48 17.92
CA SER A 195 12.93 9.63 18.78
C SER A 195 11.44 9.78 19.05
N ILE A 196 10.60 9.22 18.18
CA ILE A 196 9.13 9.27 18.28
C ILE A 196 8.57 8.05 19.00
N VAL A 197 9.03 6.86 18.60
CA VAL A 197 8.48 5.58 19.06
C VAL A 197 9.23 4.99 20.28
N GLY A 198 10.41 5.54 20.61
CA GLY A 198 11.18 5.17 21.77
C GLY A 198 11.52 3.68 21.82
N MET A 199 11.17 3.02 22.91
CA MET A 199 11.44 1.59 23.16
C MET A 199 10.75 0.62 22.19
N SER A 200 9.80 1.07 21.39
CA SER A 200 9.15 0.24 20.36
C SER A 200 10.00 0.07 19.09
N LEU A 201 11.03 0.91 18.88
CA LEU A 201 11.85 0.84 17.67
C LEU A 201 12.46 -0.55 17.41
N PRO A 202 13.05 -1.27 18.38
CA PRO A 202 13.62 -2.59 18.13
C PRO A 202 12.62 -3.62 17.60
N LEU A 203 11.32 -3.50 17.98
CA LEU A 203 10.27 -4.42 17.53
C LEU A 203 9.89 -4.22 16.07
N MET A 204 9.97 -3.00 15.57
CA MET A 204 9.55 -2.65 14.20
C MET A 204 10.73 -2.45 13.24
N SER A 205 11.94 -2.19 13.73
CA SER A 205 13.10 -1.89 12.90
C SER A 205 13.43 -2.93 11.80
N PRO A 206 13.15 -4.24 11.96
CA PRO A 206 13.35 -5.20 10.88
C PRO A 206 12.40 -5.01 9.69
N TYR A 207 11.31 -4.28 9.87
CA TYR A 207 10.22 -4.16 8.90
C TYR A 207 10.11 -2.79 8.26
N VAL A 208 10.84 -1.78 8.75
CA VAL A 208 10.68 -0.39 8.33
C VAL A 208 11.94 0.18 7.69
N GLY A 209 11.74 1.21 6.89
CA GLY A 209 12.77 2.04 6.30
C GLY A 209 12.28 3.47 6.15
N VAL A 210 13.17 4.35 5.69
CA VAL A 210 12.87 5.78 5.46
C VAL A 210 13.05 6.18 4.00
N SER A 211 13.53 5.24 3.16
CA SER A 211 13.89 5.53 1.77
C SER A 211 12.68 5.42 0.85
N GLU A 212 12.52 6.41 0.01
CA GLU A 212 11.56 6.42 -1.09
C GLU A 212 11.94 5.37 -2.14
N SER A 213 10.95 4.72 -2.72
CA SER A 213 11.15 3.79 -3.83
C SER A 213 11.18 4.52 -5.19
N ASN A 214 11.33 3.75 -6.26
CA ASN A 214 11.15 4.25 -7.62
C ASN A 214 9.83 3.80 -8.24
N THR A 215 8.91 3.29 -7.42
CA THR A 215 7.62 2.73 -7.87
C THR A 215 6.48 3.49 -7.20
N TYR A 216 5.61 4.05 -8.03
CA TYR A 216 4.53 4.92 -7.57
C TYR A 216 3.21 4.55 -8.20
N THR A 217 2.14 4.57 -7.41
CA THR A 217 0.76 4.51 -7.90
C THR A 217 0.20 5.92 -7.97
N ILE A 218 -0.39 6.24 -9.11
CA ILE A 218 -1.05 7.51 -9.39
C ILE A 218 -2.53 7.19 -9.60
N LYS A 219 -3.41 7.82 -8.82
CA LYS A 219 -4.84 7.86 -9.07
C LYS A 219 -5.20 9.25 -9.56
N ALA A 220 -5.95 9.33 -10.66
CA ALA A 220 -6.44 10.60 -11.20
C ALA A 220 -7.94 10.50 -11.50
N THR A 221 -8.70 11.48 -11.06
CA THR A 221 -10.15 11.53 -11.25
C THR A 221 -10.53 12.83 -11.95
N GLY A 222 -11.23 12.73 -13.08
CA GLY A 222 -11.79 13.87 -13.80
C GLY A 222 -13.27 14.03 -13.47
N TYR A 223 -13.73 15.28 -13.31
CA TYR A 223 -15.11 15.64 -13.04
C TYR A 223 -15.58 16.67 -14.05
N LYS A 224 -16.74 16.47 -14.65
CA LYS A 224 -17.39 17.54 -15.41
C LYS A 224 -17.92 18.62 -14.45
N LYS A 225 -18.01 19.85 -14.94
CA LYS A 225 -18.38 21.04 -14.16
C LYS A 225 -19.62 20.84 -13.27
N ASN A 226 -20.62 20.10 -13.74
CA ASN A 226 -21.90 19.92 -13.05
C ASN A 226 -22.09 18.49 -12.49
N GLU A 227 -21.06 17.64 -12.51
CA GLU A 227 -21.15 16.28 -12.02
C GLU A 227 -20.37 16.12 -10.71
N LYS A 228 -21.00 15.47 -9.72
CA LYS A 228 -20.34 15.12 -8.45
C LYS A 228 -19.55 13.81 -8.54
N GLN A 229 -19.90 12.94 -9.49
CA GLN A 229 -19.25 11.66 -9.71
C GLN A 229 -18.20 11.81 -10.81
N GLY A 230 -16.96 11.45 -10.49
CA GLY A 230 -15.83 11.53 -11.41
C GLY A 230 -15.47 10.17 -12.01
N PHE A 231 -14.76 10.21 -13.12
CA PHE A 231 -14.14 9.04 -13.74
C PHE A 231 -12.69 8.92 -13.26
N THR A 232 -12.36 7.80 -12.63
CA THR A 232 -11.03 7.55 -12.04
C THR A 232 -10.24 6.58 -12.88
N ILE A 233 -8.98 6.89 -13.11
CA ILE A 233 -7.96 5.99 -13.64
C ILE A 233 -6.86 5.80 -12.61
N MET A 234 -6.22 4.64 -12.63
CA MET A 234 -5.09 4.31 -11.76
C MET A 234 -3.96 3.68 -12.58
N ALA A 235 -2.74 4.11 -12.31
CA ALA A 235 -1.55 3.51 -12.92
C ALA A 235 -0.44 3.37 -11.88
N THR A 236 0.20 2.20 -11.85
CA THR A 236 1.46 2.01 -11.12
C THR A 236 2.61 2.06 -12.10
N VAL A 237 3.57 2.94 -11.82
CA VAL A 237 4.72 3.20 -12.68
C VAL A 237 6.02 2.97 -11.93
N VAL A 238 6.98 2.36 -12.61
CA VAL A 238 8.37 2.24 -12.14
C VAL A 238 9.20 3.28 -12.86
N ILE A 239 9.88 4.13 -12.11
CA ILE A 239 10.85 5.09 -12.65
C ILE A 239 12.17 4.36 -12.84
N GLU A 240 12.64 4.30 -14.07
CA GLU A 240 13.90 3.67 -14.44
C GLU A 240 15.02 4.72 -14.51
N SER A 241 16.26 4.26 -14.70
CA SER A 241 17.38 5.14 -15.00
C SER A 241 17.11 5.95 -16.26
N ASN A 242 17.69 7.15 -16.36
CA ASN A 242 17.56 8.04 -17.52
C ASN A 242 16.16 8.64 -17.75
N SER A 243 15.41 8.85 -16.67
CA SER A 243 14.06 9.48 -16.72
C SER A 243 13.03 8.73 -17.57
N LYS A 244 13.26 7.45 -17.84
CA LYS A 244 12.27 6.55 -18.44
C LYS A 244 11.36 6.00 -17.35
N TYR A 245 10.17 5.62 -17.74
CA TYR A 245 9.24 4.92 -16.85
C TYR A 245 8.59 3.75 -17.57
N ARG A 246 8.15 2.77 -16.79
CA ARG A 246 7.38 1.63 -17.26
C ARG A 246 6.10 1.53 -16.43
N CYS A 247 4.96 1.45 -17.11
CA CYS A 247 3.69 1.15 -16.46
C CYS A 247 3.63 -0.35 -16.17
N VAL A 248 3.46 -0.72 -14.92
CA VAL A 248 3.39 -2.12 -14.46
C VAL A 248 1.98 -2.54 -14.11
N TYR A 249 1.08 -1.58 -13.87
CA TYR A 249 -0.33 -1.80 -13.62
C TYR A 249 -1.14 -0.63 -14.15
N TYR A 250 -2.32 -0.92 -14.72
CA TYR A 250 -3.26 0.08 -15.18
C TYR A 250 -4.70 -0.40 -15.00
N LYS A 251 -5.54 0.46 -14.42
CA LYS A 251 -6.96 0.18 -14.21
C LYS A 251 -7.82 1.37 -14.65
N SER A 252 -8.83 1.09 -15.47
CA SER A 252 -9.77 2.09 -15.98
C SER A 252 -11.13 1.44 -16.26
N PRO A 253 -12.22 1.83 -15.58
CA PRO A 253 -12.27 2.71 -14.42
C PRO A 253 -11.66 2.07 -13.16
N ALA A 254 -11.07 2.90 -12.30
CA ALA A 254 -10.50 2.49 -11.02
C ALA A 254 -11.45 2.81 -9.83
N GLY A 255 -12.75 2.73 -10.06
CA GLY A 255 -13.79 3.13 -9.11
C GLY A 255 -14.32 4.54 -9.39
N ALA A 256 -15.36 4.94 -8.66
CA ALA A 256 -15.92 6.26 -8.71
C ALA A 256 -15.52 7.03 -7.44
N ARG A 257 -15.00 8.25 -7.59
CA ARG A 257 -14.81 9.19 -6.47
C ARG A 257 -15.90 10.25 -6.51
N GLN A 258 -16.48 10.58 -5.36
CA GLN A 258 -17.31 11.77 -5.22
C GLN A 258 -16.41 12.98 -5.01
N ARG A 259 -16.77 14.11 -5.63
CA ARG A 259 -16.11 15.40 -5.43
C ARG A 259 -16.40 15.87 -4.01
N GLN A 260 -15.37 16.10 -3.22
CA GLN A 260 -15.49 16.83 -1.96
C GLN A 260 -15.62 18.33 -2.29
N GLU A 261 -16.62 18.97 -1.71
CA GLU A 261 -16.88 20.42 -1.88
C GLU A 261 -15.93 21.25 -1.04
#